data_74193ad7e9213cd5188c5f9202c89eff
#
_entry.id   74193ad7e9213cd5188c5f9202c89eff
#
_cell.length_a   1.000
_cell.length_b   1.000
_cell.length_c   1.000
_cell.angle_alpha   90.00
_cell.angle_beta   90.00
_cell.angle_gamma   90.00
#
_symmetry.space_group_name_H-M   'P 1'
#
loop_
_entity.id
_entity.type
_entity.pdbx_description
1 polymer ?
#
loop_
_entity_poly.entity_id
_entity_poly.type
_entity_poly.pdbx_seq_one_letter_code
_entity_poly.pdbx_strand_id
1 'polypeptide(L)'
;MSTDTCQKYIDLLDNNLHRAARGSLGPEPMDDIELNINVYEHPDLRKVVEDTLQKYVDKYPLLKTNYVPYIVDGSAQLMKYEPNNYCHRLHIETAGEERMIAWMIYLNTIKKGGGTEFIYLNTTAQPIAGDMYMWAAGFPYFHRGVVAPEETKYIITGWISNLREYVKRYPEEFYLSMAHRISP
;
A
#
# COMPACT_ATOMS: atom_id res chain seq x y z
N MET A 1 -5.87 -9.02 7.57
CA MET A 1 -5.54 -8.35 8.86
C MET A 1 -6.73 -8.46 9.78
N SER A 2 -6.55 -8.53 11.12
CA SER A 2 -7.69 -8.54 12.04
C SER A 2 -8.38 -7.16 12.12
N THR A 3 -9.66 -7.14 12.52
CA THR A 3 -10.41 -5.89 12.71
C THR A 3 -9.79 -4.99 13.78
N ASP A 4 -9.28 -5.57 14.87
CA ASP A 4 -8.62 -4.81 15.94
C ASP A 4 -7.34 -4.16 15.45
N THR A 5 -6.57 -4.85 14.60
CA THR A 5 -5.37 -4.29 13.97
C THR A 5 -5.75 -3.18 12.98
N CYS A 6 -6.84 -3.34 12.22
CA CYS A 6 -7.35 -2.29 11.34
C CYS A 6 -7.70 -1.04 12.15
N GLN A 7 -8.43 -1.19 13.27
CA GLN A 7 -8.82 -0.07 14.13
C GLN A 7 -7.59 0.65 14.70
N LYS A 8 -6.56 -0.09 15.14
CA LYS A 8 -5.27 0.49 15.58
C LYS A 8 -4.68 1.46 14.55
N TYR A 9 -4.71 1.12 13.26
CA TYR A 9 -4.17 1.98 12.20
C TYR A 9 -5.09 3.16 11.87
N ILE A 10 -6.41 3.00 11.94
CA ILE A 10 -7.37 4.11 11.86
C ILE A 10 -7.07 5.13 12.98
N ASP A 11 -6.99 4.66 14.22
CA ASP A 11 -6.69 5.49 15.38
C ASP A 11 -5.31 6.16 15.27
N LEU A 12 -4.31 5.45 14.72
CA LEU A 12 -2.98 6.01 14.46
C LEU A 12 -3.06 7.21 13.52
N LEU A 13 -3.82 7.14 12.44
CA LEU A 13 -3.98 8.26 11.52
C LEU A 13 -4.77 9.40 12.18
N ASP A 14 -5.94 9.10 12.75
CA ASP A 14 -6.83 10.12 13.31
C ASP A 14 -6.17 10.88 14.49
N ASN A 15 -5.34 10.22 15.28
CA ASN A 15 -4.56 10.87 16.36
C ASN A 15 -3.33 11.63 15.85
N ASN A 16 -2.92 11.47 14.60
CA ASN A 16 -1.73 12.12 14.03
C ASN A 16 -2.04 13.00 12.81
N LEU A 17 -3.25 13.52 12.67
CA LEU A 17 -3.66 14.39 11.55
C LEU A 17 -2.77 15.62 11.42
N HIS A 18 -2.17 16.12 12.50
CA HIS A 18 -1.22 17.24 12.49
C HIS A 18 0.11 16.91 11.79
N ARG A 19 0.43 15.62 11.59
CA ARG A 19 1.61 15.11 10.87
C ARG A 19 1.27 14.63 9.46
N ALA A 20 -0.02 14.49 9.17
CA ALA A 20 -0.51 14.05 7.89
C ALA A 20 -0.47 15.21 6.87
N ALA A 21 -0.27 14.85 5.62
CA ALA A 21 -0.32 15.78 4.50
C ALA A 21 -1.54 15.47 3.62
N ARG A 22 -1.92 16.40 2.75
CA ARG A 22 -2.80 16.06 1.63
C ARG A 22 -1.98 15.33 0.59
N GLY A 23 -2.50 14.25 0.06
CA GLY A 23 -1.90 13.54 -1.05
C GLY A 23 -1.76 14.43 -2.28
N SER A 24 -0.81 14.10 -3.14
CA SER A 24 -0.63 14.79 -4.40
C SER A 24 -0.21 13.82 -5.51
N LEU A 25 -0.86 13.89 -6.65
CA LEU A 25 -0.45 13.19 -7.85
C LEU A 25 -0.04 14.23 -8.90
N GLY A 26 1.25 14.54 -8.95
CA GLY A 26 1.76 15.65 -9.75
C GLY A 26 1.44 17.03 -9.12
N PRO A 27 1.17 18.07 -9.91
CA PRO A 27 0.97 19.43 -9.39
C PRO A 27 -0.38 19.68 -8.72
N GLU A 28 -1.32 18.74 -8.78
CA GLU A 28 -2.67 18.92 -8.25
C GLU A 28 -2.82 18.23 -6.89
N PRO A 29 -3.34 18.93 -5.86
CA PRO A 29 -3.64 18.33 -4.57
C PRO A 29 -4.76 17.30 -4.73
N MET A 30 -4.68 16.23 -3.92
CA MET A 30 -5.72 15.22 -3.80
C MET A 30 -6.56 15.50 -2.54
N ASP A 31 -7.76 14.94 -2.51
CA ASP A 31 -8.70 15.15 -1.41
C ASP A 31 -8.51 14.14 -0.26
N ASP A 32 -7.44 13.39 -0.28
CA ASP A 32 -7.08 12.44 0.78
C ASP A 32 -6.14 13.06 1.82
N ILE A 33 -6.11 12.41 2.98
CA ILE A 33 -5.18 12.71 4.06
C ILE A 33 -4.23 11.53 4.17
N GLU A 34 -2.93 11.79 4.07
CA GLU A 34 -1.88 10.77 4.07
C GLU A 34 -0.96 10.93 5.28
N LEU A 35 -0.68 9.82 5.96
CA LEU A 35 0.39 9.70 6.95
C LEU A 35 1.38 8.64 6.49
N ASN A 36 2.61 9.04 6.24
CA ASN A 36 3.68 8.08 5.95
C ASN A 36 4.13 7.38 7.24
N ILE A 37 4.23 6.07 7.18
CA ILE A 37 4.71 5.23 8.27
C ILE A 37 5.83 4.31 7.76
N ASN A 38 6.69 3.87 8.70
CA ASN A 38 7.73 2.90 8.39
C ASN A 38 7.25 1.50 8.74
N VAL A 39 7.10 0.63 7.73
CA VAL A 39 6.63 -0.76 7.88
C VAL A 39 7.47 -1.54 8.90
N TYR A 40 8.78 -1.27 8.99
CA TYR A 40 9.69 -1.96 9.91
C TYR A 40 9.48 -1.57 11.38
N GLU A 41 8.85 -0.43 11.66
CA GLU A 41 8.45 0.00 13.00
C GLU A 41 7.10 -0.58 13.44
N HIS A 42 6.40 -1.29 12.53
CA HIS A 42 5.09 -1.90 12.75
C HIS A 42 5.12 -3.40 12.51
N PRO A 43 5.59 -4.23 13.48
CA PRO A 43 5.80 -5.68 13.29
C PRO A 43 4.54 -6.45 12.87
N ASP A 44 3.37 -6.04 13.34
CA ASP A 44 2.07 -6.62 12.98
C ASP A 44 1.72 -6.38 11.50
N LEU A 45 1.91 -5.15 11.00
CA LEU A 45 1.74 -4.82 9.58
C LEU A 45 2.76 -5.58 8.73
N ARG A 46 4.04 -5.48 9.10
CA ARG A 46 5.12 -6.15 8.40
C ARG A 46 4.86 -7.64 8.24
N LYS A 47 4.43 -8.31 9.32
CA LYS A 47 4.09 -9.74 9.27
C LYS A 47 2.97 -10.03 8.27
N VAL A 48 1.91 -9.24 8.23
CA VAL A 48 0.80 -9.40 7.28
C VAL A 48 1.29 -9.23 5.84
N VAL A 49 2.14 -8.23 5.59
CA VAL A 49 2.72 -7.99 4.26
C VAL A 49 3.61 -9.16 3.84
N GLU A 50 4.53 -9.59 4.69
CA GLU A 50 5.46 -10.70 4.41
C GLU A 50 4.72 -12.03 4.21
N ASP A 51 3.73 -12.38 5.05
CA ASP A 51 2.92 -13.61 4.92
C ASP A 51 2.09 -13.60 3.61
N THR A 52 1.58 -12.44 3.20
CA THR A 52 0.82 -12.32 1.95
C THR A 52 1.74 -12.34 0.74
N LEU A 53 2.90 -11.69 0.83
CA LEU A 53 3.94 -11.76 -0.20
C LEU A 53 4.41 -13.21 -0.42
N GLN A 54 4.58 -14.00 0.66
CA GLN A 54 4.95 -15.40 0.53
C GLN A 54 3.89 -16.19 -0.27
N LYS A 55 2.60 -15.99 0.00
CA LYS A 55 1.52 -16.61 -0.78
C LYS A 55 1.51 -16.15 -2.23
N TYR A 56 1.80 -14.87 -2.49
CA TYR A 56 1.91 -14.33 -3.84
C TYR A 56 3.07 -14.96 -4.61
N VAL A 57 4.24 -15.07 -3.98
CA VAL A 57 5.45 -15.69 -4.55
C VAL A 57 5.24 -17.21 -4.77
N ASP A 58 4.52 -17.89 -3.88
CA ASP A 58 4.17 -19.32 -4.07
C ASP A 58 3.25 -19.52 -5.29
N LYS A 59 2.34 -18.58 -5.53
CA LYS A 59 1.47 -18.58 -6.72
C LYS A 59 2.25 -18.27 -8.01
N TYR A 60 3.29 -17.45 -7.93
CA TYR A 60 4.12 -17.02 -9.05
C TYR A 60 5.59 -17.41 -8.84
N PRO A 61 5.95 -18.70 -8.95
CA PRO A 61 7.24 -19.23 -8.48
C PRO A 61 8.46 -18.68 -9.22
N LEU A 62 8.30 -18.08 -10.39
CA LEU A 62 9.41 -17.41 -11.09
C LEU A 62 9.95 -16.19 -10.33
N LEU A 63 9.17 -15.62 -9.41
CA LEU A 63 9.65 -14.57 -8.49
C LEU A 63 10.66 -15.09 -7.46
N LYS A 64 10.76 -16.42 -7.24
CA LYS A 64 11.75 -17.04 -6.36
C LYS A 64 13.16 -17.13 -7.00
N THR A 65 13.28 -16.79 -8.27
CA THR A 65 14.58 -16.86 -8.96
C THR A 65 15.47 -15.69 -8.56
N ASN A 66 16.77 -15.93 -8.49
CA ASN A 66 17.78 -14.89 -8.19
C ASN A 66 17.85 -13.77 -9.26
N TYR A 67 17.08 -13.88 -10.33
CA TYR A 67 17.05 -12.88 -11.40
C TYR A 67 16.35 -11.58 -10.97
N VAL A 68 15.40 -11.67 -10.01
CA VAL A 68 14.62 -10.53 -9.56
C VAL A 68 14.60 -10.49 -8.03
N PRO A 69 15.70 -10.10 -7.38
CA PRO A 69 15.72 -9.91 -5.94
C PRO A 69 14.76 -8.79 -5.55
N TYR A 70 13.99 -8.99 -4.48
CA TYR A 70 13.00 -8.02 -4.02
C TYR A 70 13.15 -7.70 -2.53
N ILE A 71 12.60 -6.56 -2.13
CA ILE A 71 12.51 -6.10 -0.74
C ILE A 71 11.12 -5.50 -0.49
N VAL A 72 10.61 -5.67 0.72
CA VAL A 72 9.46 -4.89 1.20
C VAL A 72 9.96 -3.47 1.44
N ASP A 73 9.34 -2.48 0.82
CA ASP A 73 9.69 -1.07 1.04
C ASP A 73 9.44 -0.70 2.51
N GLY A 74 10.34 0.10 3.08
CA GLY A 74 10.16 0.61 4.43
C GLY A 74 9.00 1.60 4.52
N SER A 75 8.72 2.33 3.44
CA SER A 75 7.65 3.33 3.41
C SER A 75 6.30 2.72 3.08
N ALA A 76 5.27 3.08 3.84
CA ALA A 76 3.86 2.83 3.53
C ALA A 76 3.04 4.09 3.80
N GLN A 77 1.91 4.22 3.09
CA GLN A 77 0.99 5.35 3.19
C GLN A 77 -0.31 4.89 3.86
N LEU A 78 -0.60 5.49 4.99
CA LEU A 78 -1.88 5.34 5.69
C LEU A 78 -2.78 6.49 5.24
N MET A 79 -3.92 6.19 4.63
CA MET A 79 -4.71 7.15 3.89
C MET A 79 -6.17 7.17 4.36
N LYS A 80 -6.74 8.38 4.42
CA LYS A 80 -8.13 8.66 4.77
C LYS A 80 -8.81 9.45 3.67
N TYR A 81 -9.97 9.00 3.26
CA TYR A 81 -10.85 9.68 2.30
C TYR A 81 -12.19 9.96 2.97
N GLU A 82 -12.53 11.23 3.10
CA GLU A 82 -13.86 11.62 3.60
C GLU A 82 -14.95 11.28 2.57
N PRO A 83 -16.23 11.19 2.97
CA PRO A 83 -17.33 10.91 2.05
C PRO A 83 -17.33 11.87 0.85
N ASN A 84 -17.56 11.31 -0.33
CA ASN A 84 -17.52 12.00 -1.63
C ASN A 84 -16.16 12.53 -2.07
N ASN A 85 -15.10 12.37 -1.29
CA ASN A 85 -13.78 12.76 -1.73
C ASN A 85 -13.32 11.90 -2.91
N TYR A 86 -12.62 12.56 -3.83
CA TYR A 86 -12.11 11.92 -5.02
C TYR A 86 -10.96 10.98 -4.66
N CYS A 87 -11.13 9.71 -4.98
CA CYS A 87 -10.07 8.72 -4.83
C CYS A 87 -9.27 8.63 -6.13
N HIS A 88 -8.01 8.88 -6.06
CA HIS A 88 -6.97 8.73 -7.07
C HIS A 88 -7.40 8.65 -8.55
N ARG A 89 -6.74 9.43 -9.39
CA ARG A 89 -6.84 9.31 -10.85
C ARG A 89 -6.40 7.92 -11.30
N LEU A 90 -6.81 7.56 -12.51
CA LEU A 90 -6.36 6.33 -13.16
C LEU A 90 -4.83 6.35 -13.29
N HIS A 91 -4.15 5.38 -12.68
CA HIS A 91 -2.70 5.29 -12.64
C HIS A 91 -2.21 3.83 -12.56
N ILE A 92 -0.90 3.67 -12.62
CA ILE A 92 -0.14 2.49 -12.25
C ILE A 92 0.90 2.89 -11.20
N GLU A 93 1.45 1.92 -10.48
CA GLU A 93 2.34 2.18 -9.33
C GLU A 93 3.82 2.33 -9.69
N THR A 94 4.18 2.23 -10.95
CA THR A 94 5.55 2.38 -11.44
C THR A 94 5.99 3.86 -11.42
N ALA A 95 6.04 4.47 -10.25
CA ALA A 95 6.60 5.83 -10.07
C ALA A 95 8.14 5.84 -10.04
N GLY A 96 8.77 4.84 -10.59
CA GLY A 96 10.19 4.59 -10.66
C GLY A 96 10.43 3.18 -11.18
N GLU A 97 11.67 2.83 -11.50
CA GLU A 97 12.02 1.49 -12.00
C GLU A 97 12.06 0.43 -10.89
N GLU A 98 12.03 0.86 -9.62
CA GLU A 98 12.18 -0.02 -8.46
C GLU A 98 10.92 -0.78 -8.10
N ARG A 99 9.72 -0.19 -8.20
CA ARG A 99 8.46 -0.81 -7.74
C ARG A 99 8.02 -1.95 -8.65
N MET A 100 7.85 -3.13 -8.06
CA MET A 100 7.47 -4.36 -8.76
C MET A 100 6.05 -4.79 -8.45
N ILE A 101 5.66 -4.73 -7.18
CA ILE A 101 4.36 -5.14 -6.68
C ILE A 101 3.84 -4.03 -5.79
N ALA A 102 2.58 -3.67 -5.95
CA ALA A 102 1.86 -2.85 -5.00
C ALA A 102 1.02 -3.73 -4.07
N TRP A 103 0.82 -3.28 -2.87
CA TRP A 103 -0.11 -3.89 -1.93
C TRP A 103 -0.97 -2.85 -1.25
N MET A 104 -2.20 -3.22 -0.88
CA MET A 104 -3.14 -2.37 -0.19
C MET A 104 -4.00 -3.19 0.75
N ILE A 105 -4.29 -2.64 1.94
CA ILE A 105 -5.20 -3.20 2.92
C ILE A 105 -6.33 -2.21 3.14
N TYR A 106 -7.58 -2.66 3.06
CA TYR A 106 -8.73 -1.89 3.53
C TYR A 106 -8.81 -1.99 5.05
N LEU A 107 -8.87 -0.85 5.73
CA LEU A 107 -8.93 -0.81 7.20
C LEU A 107 -10.37 -0.80 7.71
N ASN A 108 -11.33 -0.40 6.86
CA ASN A 108 -12.75 -0.51 7.17
C ASN A 108 -13.55 -1.02 5.97
N THR A 109 -14.73 -1.58 6.26
CA THR A 109 -15.66 -2.03 5.22
C THR A 109 -16.51 -0.84 4.78
N ILE A 110 -16.63 -0.66 3.45
CA ILE A 110 -17.49 0.35 2.83
C ILE A 110 -18.65 -0.34 2.12
N LYS A 111 -19.86 0.07 2.43
CA LYS A 111 -21.08 -0.58 1.88
C LYS A 111 -21.41 -0.14 0.47
N LYS A 112 -21.04 1.11 0.11
CA LYS A 112 -21.38 1.68 -1.19
C LYS A 112 -20.17 2.40 -1.80
N GLY A 113 -19.70 1.93 -2.94
CA GLY A 113 -18.48 2.44 -3.56
C GLY A 113 -17.22 2.02 -2.80
N GLY A 114 -16.24 2.91 -2.70
CA GLY A 114 -15.02 2.75 -1.90
C GLY A 114 -14.00 1.73 -2.42
N GLY A 115 -14.35 0.93 -3.42
CA GLY A 115 -13.49 -0.10 -3.99
C GLY A 115 -12.29 0.43 -4.78
N THR A 116 -11.49 -0.48 -5.33
CA THR A 116 -10.41 -0.16 -6.27
C THR A 116 -10.69 -0.87 -7.59
N GLU A 117 -10.93 -0.09 -8.62
CA GLU A 117 -11.28 -0.57 -9.96
C GLU A 117 -10.02 -0.75 -10.81
N PHE A 118 -9.85 -1.95 -11.38
CA PHE A 118 -8.79 -2.29 -12.33
C PHE A 118 -9.38 -2.32 -13.74
N ILE A 119 -9.12 -1.26 -14.51
CA ILE A 119 -9.79 -0.99 -15.78
C ILE A 119 -9.61 -2.13 -16.82
N TYR A 120 -8.36 -2.53 -17.07
CA TYR A 120 -8.07 -3.56 -18.08
C TYR A 120 -8.38 -4.98 -17.62
N LEU A 121 -8.55 -5.20 -16.32
CA LEU A 121 -8.94 -6.48 -15.75
C LEU A 121 -10.46 -6.63 -15.59
N ASN A 122 -11.21 -5.54 -15.84
CA ASN A 122 -12.66 -5.46 -15.66
C ASN A 122 -13.11 -6.03 -14.30
N THR A 123 -12.41 -5.64 -13.24
CA THR A 123 -12.68 -6.11 -11.87
C THR A 123 -12.52 -4.97 -10.87
N THR A 124 -13.20 -5.12 -9.73
CA THR A 124 -13.12 -4.17 -8.62
C THR A 124 -12.84 -4.90 -7.33
N ALA A 125 -11.73 -4.55 -6.67
CA ALA A 125 -11.44 -4.99 -5.32
C ALA A 125 -12.45 -4.38 -4.35
N GLN A 126 -13.11 -5.23 -3.55
CA GLN A 126 -14.15 -4.78 -2.62
C GLN A 126 -13.53 -4.26 -1.32
N PRO A 127 -14.04 -3.16 -0.78
CA PRO A 127 -13.52 -2.53 0.44
C PRO A 127 -14.04 -3.26 1.70
N ILE A 128 -13.41 -4.38 2.02
CA ILE A 128 -13.72 -5.20 3.20
C ILE A 128 -12.58 -5.05 4.22
N ALA A 129 -12.91 -4.71 5.45
CA ALA A 129 -11.95 -4.53 6.53
C ALA A 129 -11.02 -5.75 6.68
N GLY A 130 -9.72 -5.51 6.65
CA GLY A 130 -8.69 -6.54 6.79
C GLY A 130 -8.30 -7.25 5.50
N ASP A 131 -9.06 -7.09 4.40
CA ASP A 131 -8.70 -7.65 3.11
C ASP A 131 -7.47 -6.95 2.54
N MET A 132 -6.51 -7.77 2.10
CA MET A 132 -5.27 -7.33 1.46
C MET A 132 -5.23 -7.76 0.01
N TYR A 133 -4.92 -6.82 -0.86
CA TYR A 133 -4.73 -7.02 -2.29
C TYR A 133 -3.28 -6.79 -2.66
N MET A 134 -2.74 -7.62 -3.55
CA MET A 134 -1.42 -7.47 -4.17
C MET A 134 -1.54 -7.60 -5.68
N TRP A 135 -0.85 -6.69 -6.40
CA TRP A 135 -0.83 -6.70 -7.87
C TRP A 135 0.51 -6.19 -8.41
N ALA A 136 0.84 -6.55 -9.65
CA ALA A 136 2.04 -6.01 -10.30
C ALA A 136 1.93 -4.51 -10.50
N ALA A 137 2.99 -3.76 -10.18
CA ALA A 137 3.00 -2.30 -10.18
C ALA A 137 2.75 -1.67 -11.56
N GLY A 138 3.03 -2.41 -12.66
CA GLY A 138 2.95 -1.93 -14.02
C GLY A 138 1.71 -2.39 -14.80
N PHE A 139 1.79 -2.26 -16.13
CA PHE A 139 0.76 -2.73 -17.05
C PHE A 139 0.49 -4.26 -16.86
N PRO A 140 -0.76 -4.73 -16.88
CA PRO A 140 -2.01 -4.02 -17.23
C PRO A 140 -2.80 -3.48 -16.01
N TYR A 141 -2.20 -3.30 -14.86
CA TYR A 141 -2.87 -2.99 -13.60
C TYR A 141 -3.17 -1.51 -13.42
N PHE A 142 -3.62 -0.83 -14.49
CA PHE A 142 -4.20 0.50 -14.37
C PHE A 142 -5.44 0.47 -13.48
N HIS A 143 -5.43 1.28 -12.44
CA HIS A 143 -6.49 1.29 -11.44
C HIS A 143 -6.78 2.69 -10.91
N ARG A 144 -7.94 2.81 -10.26
CA ARG A 144 -8.37 4.01 -9.54
C ARG A 144 -9.24 3.63 -8.35
N GLY A 145 -9.26 4.49 -7.33
CA GLY A 145 -10.24 4.39 -6.26
C GLY A 145 -11.64 4.76 -6.74
N VAL A 146 -12.63 4.02 -6.28
CA VAL A 146 -14.05 4.37 -6.45
C VAL A 146 -14.47 5.21 -5.25
N VAL A 147 -15.17 6.31 -5.49
CA VAL A 147 -15.65 7.20 -4.43
C VAL A 147 -16.58 6.45 -3.48
N ALA A 148 -16.41 6.66 -2.17
CA ALA A 148 -17.34 6.24 -1.13
C ALA A 148 -18.27 7.43 -0.80
N PRO A 149 -19.56 7.40 -1.21
CA PRO A 149 -20.40 8.59 -1.10
C PRO A 149 -20.90 8.88 0.31
N GLU A 150 -20.93 7.88 1.20
CA GLU A 150 -21.61 7.96 2.48
C GLU A 150 -20.69 7.67 3.67
N GLU A 151 -19.52 7.07 3.44
CA GLU A 151 -18.66 6.56 4.49
C GLU A 151 -17.22 7.03 4.31
N THR A 152 -16.53 7.35 5.40
CA THR A 152 -15.09 7.60 5.39
C THR A 152 -14.35 6.30 5.10
N LYS A 153 -13.45 6.32 4.13
CA LYS A 153 -12.63 5.18 3.73
C LYS A 153 -11.23 5.31 4.29
N TYR A 154 -10.72 4.23 4.87
CA TYR A 154 -9.34 4.12 5.33
C TYR A 154 -8.63 2.97 4.64
N ILE A 155 -7.43 3.22 4.17
CA ILE A 155 -6.55 2.21 3.59
C ILE A 155 -5.12 2.38 4.10
N ILE A 156 -4.33 1.33 3.95
CA ILE A 156 -2.87 1.40 4.04
C ILE A 156 -2.30 0.75 2.79
N THR A 157 -1.36 1.40 2.14
CA THR A 157 -0.73 0.94 0.90
C THR A 157 0.79 1.05 0.96
N GLY A 158 1.46 0.22 0.17
CA GLY A 158 2.91 0.22 0.05
C GLY A 158 3.39 -0.66 -1.09
N TRP A 159 4.67 -0.91 -1.15
CA TRP A 159 5.29 -1.53 -2.31
C TRP A 159 6.29 -2.63 -1.93
N ILE A 160 6.53 -3.48 -2.91
CA ILE A 160 7.64 -4.42 -2.96
C ILE A 160 8.49 -3.99 -4.15
N SER A 161 9.75 -3.70 -3.90
CA SER A 161 10.65 -3.14 -4.90
C SER A 161 11.73 -4.12 -5.33
N ASN A 162 12.29 -3.90 -6.51
CA ASN A 162 13.51 -4.55 -6.95
C ASN A 162 14.65 -4.13 -6.02
N LEU A 163 15.25 -5.08 -5.33
CA LEU A 163 16.29 -4.80 -4.35
C LEU A 163 17.47 -4.01 -4.92
N ARG A 164 17.87 -4.31 -6.15
CA ARG A 164 19.03 -3.64 -6.78
C ARG A 164 18.74 -2.17 -7.05
N GLU A 165 17.55 -1.86 -7.55
CA GLU A 165 17.16 -0.48 -7.86
C GLU A 165 16.81 0.28 -6.57
N TYR A 166 16.20 -0.40 -5.59
CA TYR A 166 15.91 0.18 -4.28
C TYR A 166 17.19 0.64 -3.55
N VAL A 167 18.22 -0.21 -3.51
CA VAL A 167 19.51 0.13 -2.86
C VAL A 167 20.22 1.30 -3.56
N LYS A 168 20.11 1.40 -4.87
CA LYS A 168 20.68 2.54 -5.60
C LYS A 168 20.00 3.85 -5.26
N ARG A 169 18.68 3.81 -5.10
CA ARG A 169 17.85 5.00 -4.85
C ARG A 169 17.81 5.41 -3.38
N TYR A 170 17.79 4.43 -2.49
CA TYR A 170 17.63 4.61 -1.04
C TYR A 170 18.70 3.85 -0.24
N PRO A 171 19.96 4.19 -0.37
CA PRO A 171 21.04 3.43 0.28
C PRO A 171 20.95 3.45 1.81
N GLU A 172 20.60 4.60 2.41
CA GLU A 172 20.48 4.74 3.87
C GLU A 172 19.29 3.95 4.43
N GLU A 173 18.13 4.00 3.78
CA GLU A 173 16.93 3.25 4.18
C GLU A 173 17.16 1.73 4.09
N PHE A 174 17.94 1.27 3.11
CA PHE A 174 18.34 -0.12 3.00
C PHE A 174 19.13 -0.59 4.21
N TYR A 175 20.14 0.18 4.64
CA TYR A 175 20.94 -0.17 5.83
C TYR A 175 20.11 -0.18 7.10
N LEU A 176 19.18 0.76 7.27
CA LEU A 176 18.23 0.78 8.40
C LEU A 176 17.33 -0.45 8.40
N SER A 177 16.81 -0.86 7.24
CA SER A 177 15.99 -2.08 7.09
C SER A 177 16.75 -3.34 7.44
N MET A 178 18.03 -3.41 7.12
CA MET A 178 18.90 -4.53 7.47
C MET A 178 19.23 -4.56 8.97
N ALA A 179 19.42 -3.41 9.59
CA ALA A 179 19.67 -3.32 11.03
C ALA A 179 18.48 -3.90 11.84
N HIS A 180 17.25 -3.68 11.41
CA HIS A 180 16.06 -4.28 12.03
C HIS A 180 15.93 -5.80 11.82
N ARG A 181 16.64 -6.38 10.84
CA ARG A 181 16.67 -7.84 10.61
C ARG A 181 17.73 -8.55 11.45
N ILE A 182 18.74 -7.82 11.93
CA ILE A 182 19.89 -8.36 12.66
C ILE A 182 19.71 -8.24 14.20
N SER A 183 18.75 -7.45 14.64
CA SER A 183 18.41 -7.36 16.06
C SER A 183 17.60 -8.60 16.48
N PRO A 184 18.06 -9.34 17.51
CA PRO A 184 17.42 -10.57 17.98
C PRO A 184 16.06 -10.31 18.61
#